data_02fdb689cc39abf2c71ff9af6ee9d90a
#
_entry.id   02fdb689cc39abf2c71ff9af6ee9d90a
#
_cell.length_a   1.000
_cell.length_b   1.000
_cell.length_c   1.000
_cell.angle_alpha   90.00
_cell.angle_beta   90.00
_cell.angle_gamma   90.00
#
_symmetry.space_group_name_H-M   'P 1'
#
loop_
_entity.id
_entity.type
_entity.pdbx_description
1 polymer ?
#
loop_
_entity_poly.entity_id
_entity_poly.type
_entity_poly.pdbx_seq_one_letter_code
_entity_poly.pdbx_strand_id
1 'polypeptide(L)'
;KLYGRGVADDKGPLLAGYYAAKIINSLNLPVKMKIRVIFGCNEELGSRCVKYYFSKKPYPKMGFTPDASFPVVYGEKAGCEFVIEGNVEKGGLIYLSAGNRANIVPETCEAVICGNYKQYVDSYKSFLSMNNLTGDIEEEGNHTKLVLKGKSAHASTPEEGINAVVY
;
A
#
# COMPACT_ATOMS: atom_id res chain seq x y z
N LYS A 1 -4.25 7.70 23.84
CA LYS A 1 -3.93 7.47 22.43
C LYS A 1 -5.21 7.51 21.60
N LEU A 2 -5.16 8.09 20.41
CA LEU A 2 -6.26 8.13 19.46
C LEU A 2 -5.98 7.12 18.35
N TYR A 3 -6.97 6.26 18.05
CA TYR A 3 -6.87 5.24 17.02
C TYR A 3 -7.95 5.46 15.96
N GLY A 4 -7.59 5.34 14.69
CA GLY A 4 -8.52 5.45 13.57
C GLY A 4 -7.81 5.60 12.23
N ARG A 5 -8.55 5.40 11.15
CA ARG A 5 -8.01 5.56 9.79
C ARG A 5 -7.52 6.98 9.57
N GLY A 6 -6.24 7.11 9.15
CA GLY A 6 -5.61 8.40 8.83
C GLY A 6 -5.25 9.27 10.04
N VAL A 7 -5.25 8.73 11.26
CA VAL A 7 -4.87 9.52 12.45
C VAL A 7 -3.40 9.92 12.39
N ALA A 8 -2.52 9.01 12.04
CA ALA A 8 -1.10 9.26 11.86
C ALA A 8 -0.77 9.71 10.43
N ASP A 9 -1.36 9.07 9.46
CA ASP A 9 -1.15 9.24 8.03
C ASP A 9 -2.49 9.56 7.36
N ASP A 10 -2.80 10.88 7.11
CA ASP A 10 -2.02 12.09 7.47
C ASP A 10 -2.90 13.18 8.10
N LYS A 11 -4.03 12.82 8.73
CA LYS A 11 -4.95 13.81 9.32
C LYS A 11 -4.36 14.56 10.53
N GLY A 12 -3.51 13.92 11.31
CA GLY A 12 -2.84 14.54 12.44
C GLY A 12 -1.93 15.68 12.00
N PRO A 13 -0.91 15.42 11.20
CA PRO A 13 -0.01 16.42 10.65
C PRO A 13 -0.73 17.50 9.83
N LEU A 14 -1.71 17.12 9.02
CA LEU A 14 -2.55 18.06 8.26
C LEU A 14 -3.26 19.07 9.18
N LEU A 15 -3.87 18.60 10.26
CA LEU A 15 -4.53 19.46 11.24
C LEU A 15 -3.53 20.35 11.98
N ALA A 16 -2.34 19.85 12.30
CA ALA A 16 -1.28 20.65 12.90
C ALA A 16 -0.92 21.85 12.01
N GLY A 17 -0.70 21.63 10.72
CA GLY A 17 -0.46 22.70 9.74
C GLY A 17 -1.62 23.69 9.62
N TYR A 18 -2.85 23.19 9.59
CA TYR A 18 -4.04 24.06 9.57
C TYR A 18 -4.17 24.94 10.80
N TYR A 19 -4.02 24.34 12.00
CA TYR A 19 -4.13 25.11 13.24
C TYR A 19 -2.98 26.08 13.43
N ALA A 20 -1.78 25.77 12.99
CA ALA A 20 -0.68 26.72 12.96
C ALA A 20 -1.04 27.98 12.14
N ALA A 21 -1.55 27.79 10.93
CA ALA A 21 -2.02 28.90 10.09
C ALA A 21 -3.19 29.68 10.74
N LYS A 22 -4.13 28.98 11.39
CA LYS A 22 -5.26 29.57 12.10
C LYS A 22 -4.81 30.41 13.29
N ILE A 23 -3.84 29.96 14.07
CA ILE A 23 -3.27 30.69 15.21
C ILE A 23 -2.59 31.98 14.73
N ILE A 24 -1.77 31.92 13.69
CA ILE A 24 -1.12 33.09 13.10
C ILE A 24 -2.17 34.14 12.72
N ASN A 25 -3.27 33.71 12.08
CA ASN A 25 -4.35 34.63 11.69
C ASN A 25 -5.11 35.16 12.90
N SER A 26 -5.44 34.34 13.91
CA SER A 26 -6.23 34.72 15.09
C SER A 26 -5.47 35.73 15.98
N LEU A 27 -4.16 35.59 16.06
CA LEU A 27 -3.30 36.48 16.84
C LEU A 27 -2.82 37.71 16.04
N ASN A 28 -3.28 37.85 14.79
CA ASN A 28 -2.83 38.93 13.89
C ASN A 28 -1.30 39.06 13.82
N LEU A 29 -0.60 37.92 13.82
CA LEU A 29 0.85 37.91 13.75
C LEU A 29 1.33 38.45 12.39
N PRO A 30 2.38 39.30 12.39
CA PRO A 30 2.91 39.84 11.15
C PRO A 30 3.52 38.74 10.30
N VAL A 31 3.03 38.55 9.08
CA VAL A 31 3.57 37.63 8.10
C VAL A 31 4.05 38.38 6.86
N LYS A 32 5.25 37.99 6.36
CA LYS A 32 5.85 38.64 5.18
C LYS A 32 5.31 38.04 3.87
N MET A 33 4.66 36.90 3.93
CA MET A 33 4.18 36.15 2.77
C MET A 33 2.76 35.63 3.01
N LYS A 34 2.03 35.47 1.91
CA LYS A 34 0.70 34.82 1.96
C LYS A 34 0.86 33.33 2.29
N ILE A 35 0.17 32.88 3.33
CA ILE A 35 0.09 31.48 3.71
C ILE A 35 -1.07 30.83 2.95
N ARG A 36 -0.83 29.67 2.38
CA ARG A 36 -1.82 28.85 1.71
C ARG A 36 -1.76 27.44 2.26
N VAL A 37 -2.85 26.94 2.82
CA VAL A 37 -3.00 25.55 3.20
C VAL A 37 -3.76 24.83 2.09
N ILE A 38 -3.22 23.71 1.60
CA ILE A 38 -3.79 22.92 0.52
C ILE A 38 -4.11 21.55 1.07
N PHE A 39 -5.38 21.14 0.97
CA PHE A 39 -5.84 19.81 1.35
C PHE A 39 -5.94 18.94 0.10
N GLY A 40 -5.15 17.90 0.02
CA GLY A 40 -5.24 16.87 -1.00
C GLY A 40 -6.14 15.73 -0.55
N CYS A 41 -6.58 14.89 -1.48
CA CYS A 41 -7.45 13.75 -1.21
C CYS A 41 -7.06 12.49 -1.99
N ASN A 42 -5.94 12.49 -2.69
CA ASN A 42 -5.56 11.39 -3.59
C ASN A 42 -4.03 11.18 -3.59
N GLU A 43 -3.38 11.34 -2.45
CA GLU A 43 -1.93 11.19 -2.34
C GLU A 43 -1.52 9.76 -2.70
N GLU A 44 -2.08 8.74 -2.05
CA GLU A 44 -1.83 7.30 -2.19
C GLU A 44 -2.01 6.74 -3.62
N LEU A 45 -2.70 7.49 -4.48
CA LEU A 45 -3.00 7.08 -5.84
C LEU A 45 -2.46 8.08 -6.90
N GLY A 46 -1.32 8.71 -6.59
CA GLY A 46 -0.56 9.56 -7.50
C GLY A 46 -0.97 11.02 -7.55
N SER A 47 -1.56 11.54 -6.47
CA SER A 47 -1.77 12.99 -6.22
C SER A 47 -2.44 13.77 -7.36
N ARG A 48 -3.39 13.15 -8.08
CA ARG A 48 -4.09 13.80 -9.22
C ARG A 48 -4.82 15.08 -8.81
N CYS A 49 -5.30 15.13 -7.58
CA CYS A 49 -5.94 16.34 -7.02
C CYS A 49 -4.97 17.53 -6.96
N VAL A 50 -3.72 17.30 -6.58
CA VAL A 50 -2.67 18.33 -6.51
C VAL A 50 -2.26 18.77 -7.91
N LYS A 51 -2.10 17.83 -8.84
CA LYS A 51 -1.84 18.14 -10.27
C LYS A 51 -2.96 19.01 -10.86
N TYR A 52 -4.22 18.65 -10.61
CA TYR A 52 -5.36 19.45 -11.05
C TYR A 52 -5.35 20.85 -10.41
N TYR A 53 -5.10 20.94 -9.10
CA TYR A 53 -5.04 22.23 -8.40
C TYR A 53 -4.01 23.16 -9.04
N PHE A 54 -2.78 22.68 -9.29
CA PHE A 54 -1.73 23.50 -9.89
C PHE A 54 -1.89 23.73 -11.39
N SER A 55 -2.77 23.03 -12.07
CA SER A 55 -3.20 23.42 -13.42
C SER A 55 -4.08 24.69 -13.44
N LYS A 56 -4.66 25.08 -12.28
CA LYS A 56 -5.56 26.23 -12.14
C LYS A 56 -4.98 27.33 -11.25
N LYS A 57 -3.99 27.04 -10.45
CA LYS A 57 -3.41 27.97 -9.50
C LYS A 57 -1.89 27.98 -9.62
N PRO A 58 -1.23 29.14 -9.43
CA PRO A 58 0.22 29.22 -9.46
C PRO A 58 0.84 28.43 -8.32
N TYR A 59 2.02 27.88 -8.58
CA TYR A 59 2.85 27.28 -7.54
C TYR A 59 3.24 28.28 -6.47
N PRO A 60 3.35 27.87 -5.20
CA PRO A 60 3.91 28.71 -4.15
C PRO A 60 5.42 28.90 -4.39
N LYS A 61 5.99 29.96 -3.82
CA LYS A 61 7.45 30.18 -3.86
C LYS A 61 8.20 29.13 -3.02
N MET A 62 7.59 28.66 -1.95
CA MET A 62 8.07 27.60 -1.08
C MET A 62 6.88 26.88 -0.44
N GLY A 63 7.10 25.68 0.03
CA GLY A 63 6.12 24.88 0.73
C GLY A 63 6.79 23.71 1.42
N PHE A 64 6.03 23.05 2.28
CA PHE A 64 6.39 21.77 2.87
C PHE A 64 5.15 20.89 2.99
N THR A 65 5.36 19.61 3.01
CA THR A 65 4.35 18.58 3.28
C THR A 65 4.67 17.95 4.62
N PRO A 66 3.76 18.00 5.60
CA PRO A 66 4.03 17.45 6.94
C PRO A 66 3.78 15.92 7.00
N ASP A 67 4.06 15.20 5.92
CA ASP A 67 3.81 13.78 5.74
C ASP A 67 5.12 12.98 5.81
N ALA A 68 5.91 13.24 6.82
CA ALA A 68 7.18 12.57 7.02
C ALA A 68 7.69 12.72 8.46
N SER A 69 8.78 12.02 8.77
CA SER A 69 9.42 12.09 10.07
C SER A 69 10.13 13.43 10.28
N PHE A 70 10.08 13.91 11.52
CA PHE A 70 10.85 15.08 11.94
C PHE A 70 12.36 14.75 12.03
N PRO A 71 13.28 15.69 11.75
CA PRO A 71 13.04 17.13 11.53
C PRO A 71 12.75 17.50 10.07
N VAL A 72 13.41 16.94 9.10
CA VAL A 72 13.22 17.23 7.66
C VAL A 72 13.67 16.02 6.85
N VAL A 73 12.83 15.56 5.97
CA VAL A 73 13.18 14.60 4.91
C VAL A 73 13.59 15.40 3.69
N TYR A 74 14.81 15.21 3.23
CA TYR A 74 15.40 15.92 2.08
C TYR A 74 15.66 15.00 0.88
N GLY A 75 15.36 13.74 1.01
CA GLY A 75 15.51 12.74 -0.06
C GLY A 75 14.55 11.58 0.15
N GLU A 76 14.06 11.04 -0.94
CA GLU A 76 13.13 9.93 -0.96
C GLU A 76 13.61 8.83 -1.90
N LYS A 77 13.19 7.58 -1.64
CA LYS A 77 13.37 6.48 -2.60
C LYS A 77 12.48 6.74 -3.81
N ALA A 78 13.02 6.57 -4.99
CA ALA A 78 12.21 6.57 -6.20
C ALA A 78 11.26 5.36 -6.21
N GLY A 79 10.03 5.58 -6.66
CA GLY A 79 9.05 4.53 -6.92
C GLY A 79 8.91 4.28 -8.42
N CYS A 80 8.77 3.02 -8.81
CA CYS A 80 8.45 2.65 -10.18
C CYS A 80 7.44 1.49 -10.16
N GLU A 81 6.39 1.62 -10.95
CA GLU A 81 5.39 0.56 -11.13
C GLU A 81 5.57 -0.03 -12.53
N PHE A 82 5.64 -1.35 -12.59
CA PHE A 82 5.73 -2.09 -13.83
C PHE A 82 4.54 -3.02 -13.97
N VAL A 83 3.97 -3.08 -15.17
CA VAL A 83 3.01 -4.10 -15.57
C VAL A 83 3.71 -5.01 -16.57
N ILE A 84 3.75 -6.31 -16.26
CA ILE A 84 4.30 -7.32 -17.15
C ILE A 84 3.14 -8.22 -17.58
N GLU A 85 2.92 -8.30 -18.89
CA GLU A 85 1.89 -9.12 -19.49
C GLU A 85 2.54 -10.15 -20.40
N GLY A 86 1.99 -11.38 -20.40
CA GLY A 86 2.50 -12.43 -21.24
C GLY A 86 1.60 -13.65 -21.24
N ASN A 87 1.78 -14.49 -22.24
CA ASN A 87 1.13 -15.79 -22.30
C ASN A 87 2.08 -16.85 -21.72
N VAL A 88 1.57 -17.63 -20.78
CA VAL A 88 2.30 -18.73 -20.16
C VAL A 88 1.55 -20.05 -20.35
N GLU A 89 2.29 -21.13 -20.51
CA GLU A 89 1.72 -22.47 -20.41
C GLU A 89 1.41 -22.75 -18.94
N LYS A 90 0.12 -22.88 -18.64
CA LYS A 90 -0.34 -22.95 -17.24
C LYS A 90 0.00 -24.27 -16.54
N GLY A 91 0.40 -25.31 -17.26
CA GLY A 91 0.54 -26.64 -16.69
C GLY A 91 -0.80 -27.09 -16.06
N GLY A 92 -0.81 -27.33 -14.78
CA GLY A 92 -2.02 -27.62 -14.02
C GLY A 92 -2.69 -26.41 -13.38
N LEU A 93 -2.14 -25.19 -13.54
CA LEU A 93 -2.67 -23.98 -12.94
C LEU A 93 -3.87 -23.44 -13.75
N ILE A 94 -5.01 -23.29 -13.11
CA ILE A 94 -6.24 -22.74 -13.71
C ILE A 94 -6.33 -21.25 -13.46
N TYR A 95 -6.10 -20.85 -12.21
CA TYR A 95 -6.26 -19.50 -11.73
C TYR A 95 -5.22 -19.17 -10.66
N LEU A 96 -4.76 -17.94 -10.63
CA LEU A 96 -3.96 -17.39 -9.54
C LEU A 96 -4.30 -15.93 -9.36
N SER A 97 -4.50 -15.52 -8.11
CA SER A 97 -4.72 -14.13 -7.75
C SER A 97 -4.07 -13.80 -6.42
N ALA A 98 -3.45 -12.64 -6.36
CA ALA A 98 -2.86 -12.14 -5.12
C ALA A 98 -2.74 -10.63 -5.15
N GLY A 99 -2.76 -10.03 -3.95
CA GLY A 99 -2.61 -8.60 -3.78
C GLY A 99 -3.81 -7.80 -4.30
N ASN A 100 -3.91 -6.59 -3.85
CA ASN A 100 -4.97 -5.65 -4.23
C ASN A 100 -4.45 -4.24 -4.54
N ARG A 101 -3.18 -3.97 -4.27
CA ARG A 101 -2.52 -2.68 -4.48
C ARG A 101 -1.04 -2.88 -4.81
N ALA A 102 -0.51 -2.08 -5.72
CA ALA A 102 0.88 -2.13 -6.15
C ALA A 102 1.88 -1.74 -5.06
N ASN A 103 1.46 -0.92 -4.09
CA ASN A 103 2.31 -0.44 -3.00
C ASN A 103 2.25 -1.30 -1.72
N ILE A 104 1.65 -2.48 -1.77
CA ILE A 104 1.50 -3.39 -0.62
C ILE A 104 2.00 -4.78 -0.99
N VAL A 105 2.84 -5.36 -0.13
CA VAL A 105 3.24 -6.77 -0.22
C VAL A 105 2.00 -7.66 -0.07
N PRO A 106 1.72 -8.56 -1.02
CA PRO A 106 0.56 -9.45 -0.95
C PRO A 106 0.60 -10.35 0.28
N GLU A 107 -0.40 -10.21 1.14
CA GLU A 107 -0.56 -11.06 2.34
C GLU A 107 -1.36 -12.33 2.08
N THR A 108 -2.00 -12.45 0.92
CA THR A 108 -2.77 -13.62 0.54
C THR A 108 -2.59 -13.90 -0.94
N CYS A 109 -2.38 -15.16 -1.26
CA CYS A 109 -2.40 -15.69 -2.62
C CYS A 109 -3.39 -16.85 -2.70
N GLU A 110 -4.28 -16.80 -3.70
CA GLU A 110 -5.21 -17.87 -4.02
C GLU A 110 -4.83 -18.49 -5.36
N ALA A 111 -4.75 -19.80 -5.41
CA ALA A 111 -4.51 -20.54 -6.63
C ALA A 111 -5.52 -21.69 -6.77
N VAL A 112 -6.01 -21.92 -7.96
CA VAL A 112 -6.82 -23.10 -8.33
C VAL A 112 -6.02 -23.94 -9.31
N ILE A 113 -5.85 -25.21 -8.96
CA ILE A 113 -5.06 -26.16 -9.76
C ILE A 113 -5.90 -27.36 -10.17
N CYS A 114 -5.56 -27.97 -11.31
CA CYS A 114 -6.15 -29.19 -11.77
C CYS A 114 -5.80 -30.34 -10.81
N GLY A 115 -6.75 -31.23 -10.56
CA GLY A 115 -6.55 -32.43 -9.76
C GLY A 115 -7.33 -32.40 -8.46
N ASN A 116 -7.50 -33.61 -7.90
CA ASN A 116 -8.32 -33.79 -6.71
C ASN A 116 -7.56 -33.38 -5.44
N TYR A 117 -8.26 -32.82 -4.50
CA TYR A 117 -7.77 -32.41 -3.18
C TYR A 117 -6.86 -33.46 -2.50
N LYS A 118 -7.23 -34.74 -2.56
CA LYS A 118 -6.45 -35.82 -1.94
C LYS A 118 -5.03 -35.96 -2.48
N GLN A 119 -4.79 -35.54 -3.72
CA GLN A 119 -3.46 -35.59 -4.33
C GLN A 119 -2.49 -34.54 -3.74
N TYR A 120 -3.00 -33.45 -3.24
CA TYR A 120 -2.20 -32.29 -2.86
C TYR A 120 -2.18 -32.01 -1.36
N VAL A 121 -3.16 -32.53 -0.60
CA VAL A 121 -3.35 -32.13 0.79
C VAL A 121 -2.12 -32.37 1.67
N ASP A 122 -1.48 -33.53 1.55
CA ASP A 122 -0.33 -33.87 2.38
C ASP A 122 0.94 -33.10 1.97
N SER A 123 1.17 -32.98 0.66
CA SER A 123 2.30 -32.21 0.14
C SER A 123 2.18 -30.73 0.45
N TYR A 124 0.99 -30.16 0.33
CA TYR A 124 0.79 -28.75 0.67
C TYR A 124 0.94 -28.46 2.18
N LYS A 125 0.38 -29.31 3.04
CA LYS A 125 0.56 -29.20 4.49
C LYS A 125 2.04 -29.35 4.89
N SER A 126 2.75 -30.26 4.27
CA SER A 126 4.19 -30.43 4.49
C SER A 126 4.97 -29.20 4.05
N PHE A 127 4.65 -28.64 2.88
CA PHE A 127 5.24 -27.39 2.37
C PHE A 127 5.03 -26.22 3.36
N LEU A 128 3.81 -26.01 3.84
CA LEU A 128 3.51 -24.98 4.83
C LEU A 128 4.35 -25.14 6.10
N SER A 129 4.40 -26.37 6.63
CA SER A 129 5.18 -26.67 7.84
C SER A 129 6.67 -26.45 7.65
N MET A 130 7.24 -26.91 6.54
CA MET A 130 8.68 -26.79 6.24
C MET A 130 9.13 -25.32 6.07
N ASN A 131 8.24 -24.47 5.57
CA ASN A 131 8.52 -23.06 5.33
C ASN A 131 8.00 -22.13 6.44
N ASN A 132 7.45 -22.69 7.52
CA ASN A 132 6.85 -21.95 8.62
C ASN A 132 5.77 -20.95 8.14
N LEU A 133 4.95 -21.39 7.19
CA LEU A 133 3.87 -20.64 6.57
C LEU A 133 2.52 -21.14 7.04
N THR A 134 1.48 -20.34 6.80
CA THR A 134 0.09 -20.71 7.05
C THR A 134 -0.73 -20.65 5.76
N GLY A 135 -1.73 -21.47 5.66
CA GLY A 135 -2.57 -21.52 4.47
C GLY A 135 -3.69 -22.53 4.62
N ASP A 136 -4.58 -22.54 3.64
CA ASP A 136 -5.72 -23.43 3.59
C ASP A 136 -5.72 -24.19 2.25
N ILE A 137 -6.27 -25.37 2.25
CA ILE A 137 -6.47 -26.17 1.05
C ILE A 137 -7.91 -26.71 1.06
N GLU A 138 -8.61 -26.51 -0.05
CA GLU A 138 -10.02 -26.82 -0.18
C GLU A 138 -10.32 -27.56 -1.48
N GLU A 139 -11.35 -28.37 -1.48
CA GLU A 139 -11.87 -29.03 -2.68
C GLU A 139 -12.82 -28.07 -3.41
N GLU A 140 -12.59 -27.86 -4.71
CA GLU A 140 -13.40 -27.00 -5.57
C GLU A 140 -13.85 -27.77 -6.82
N GLY A 141 -14.89 -28.60 -6.66
CA GLY A 141 -15.35 -29.51 -7.70
C GLY A 141 -14.29 -30.56 -8.07
N ASN A 142 -13.83 -30.55 -9.31
CA ASN A 142 -12.75 -31.43 -9.78
C ASN A 142 -11.35 -30.82 -9.65
N HIS A 143 -11.24 -29.69 -8.93
CA HIS A 143 -10.03 -28.91 -8.77
C HIS A 143 -9.70 -28.76 -7.29
N THR A 144 -8.53 -28.23 -7.02
CA THR A 144 -8.07 -27.93 -5.67
C THR A 144 -7.75 -26.45 -5.57
N LYS A 145 -8.35 -25.79 -4.58
CA LYS A 145 -8.02 -24.41 -4.21
C LYS A 145 -6.97 -24.42 -3.12
N LEU A 146 -5.91 -23.67 -3.33
CA LEU A 146 -4.83 -23.41 -2.38
C LEU A 146 -4.91 -21.95 -1.98
N VAL A 147 -4.77 -21.67 -0.69
CA VAL A 147 -4.68 -20.31 -0.14
C VAL A 147 -3.43 -20.24 0.69
N LEU A 148 -2.48 -19.40 0.30
CA LEU A 148 -1.29 -19.11 1.08
C LEU A 148 -1.46 -17.78 1.81
N LYS A 149 -1.13 -17.76 3.10
CA LYS A 149 -1.17 -16.56 3.94
C LYS A 149 0.25 -16.11 4.28
N GLY A 150 0.55 -14.90 3.92
CA GLY A 150 1.76 -14.18 4.25
C GLY A 150 1.49 -13.07 5.27
N LYS A 151 2.20 -11.96 5.10
CA LYS A 151 2.08 -10.77 5.94
C LYS A 151 2.21 -9.53 5.08
N SER A 152 1.25 -8.61 5.16
CA SER A 152 1.35 -7.34 4.43
C SER A 152 2.44 -6.44 5.02
N ALA A 153 3.06 -5.67 4.13
CA ALA A 153 3.96 -4.57 4.46
C ALA A 153 3.89 -3.53 3.35
N HIS A 154 4.38 -2.34 3.63
CA HIS A 154 4.49 -1.32 2.60
C HIS A 154 5.60 -1.70 1.60
N ALA A 155 5.41 -1.41 0.32
CA ALA A 155 6.39 -1.76 -0.72
C ALA A 155 7.76 -1.07 -0.56
N SER A 156 7.85 -0.01 0.24
CA SER A 156 9.12 0.65 0.59
C SER A 156 9.94 -0.11 1.64
N THR A 157 9.30 -1.00 2.41
CA THR A 157 9.90 -1.86 3.46
C THR A 157 9.39 -3.29 3.32
N PRO A 158 9.61 -3.95 2.15
CA PRO A 158 9.03 -5.27 1.88
C PRO A 158 9.58 -6.36 2.80
N GLU A 159 10.73 -6.15 3.41
CA GLU A 159 11.37 -7.03 4.39
C GLU A 159 10.56 -7.19 5.69
N GLU A 160 9.63 -6.29 5.98
CA GLU A 160 8.72 -6.39 7.12
C GLU A 160 7.52 -7.30 6.84
N GLY A 161 7.32 -7.67 5.59
CA GLY A 161 6.24 -8.52 5.10
C GLY A 161 6.68 -9.94 4.74
N ILE A 162 5.68 -10.76 4.38
CA ILE A 162 5.86 -12.09 3.78
C ILE A 162 5.00 -12.11 2.53
N ASN A 163 5.63 -12.08 1.36
CA ASN A 163 4.93 -12.06 0.09
C ASN A 163 4.37 -13.45 -0.24
N ALA A 164 3.05 -13.60 -0.20
CA ALA A 164 2.37 -14.88 -0.46
C ALA A 164 2.48 -15.39 -1.90
N VAL A 165 2.99 -14.62 -2.85
CA VAL A 165 3.15 -15.04 -4.27
C VAL A 165 4.49 -15.70 -4.52
N VAL A 166 5.50 -15.40 -3.72
CA VAL A 166 6.90 -15.81 -3.97
C VAL A 166 7.17 -17.25 -3.49
N TYR A 167 6.33 -17.79 -2.67
CA TYR A 167 6.39 -19.15 -2.16
C TYR A 167 5.49 -20.07 -2.97
#